data_24bd4ee8fc3691c9b6f6474ac3004dcf
#
_entry.id   24bd4ee8fc3691c9b6f6474ac3004dcf
#
_cell.length_a   1.000
_cell.length_b   1.000
_cell.length_c   1.000
_cell.angle_alpha   90.00
_cell.angle_beta   90.00
_cell.angle_gamma   90.00
#
_symmetry.space_group_name_H-M   'P 1'
#
loop_
_entity.id
_entity.type
_entity.pdbx_description
1 polymer ?
#
loop_
_entity_poly.entity_id
_entity_poly.type
_entity_poly.pdbx_seq_one_letter_code
_entity_poly.pdbx_strand_id
1 'polypeptide(L)'
;MTQAARRDCDVLIVGGGAVGSALACALARLPLDTVLVEAQEVRQLSQPSFDTRVTALANGSQQILASLGLWPQLKGYTEAIRTIHISERGRFGAARISAAEADVPALGYTVENQALGRVLWERLRDAPRFTALAPAKVTAIHRDERCVTATIEQAGETRDLRAKLVVAADGARSAVRTALGFDALEHDYEQRAVIFNCATEAPPAGRAFERFTQRGPIALLPLTSGRTGVIWTLPSAVAAEIAALPDDAFRAELQTAFGYRLGRFTRMGARHLHTLVRIASGAVHGPRAVLIGDAALRLHPVAGQGFNLALRDVATLAEVLVDAIEAVGGTDDVGASEPLDRYAAWRAADRERVSTFTHGLIRLFGESLPGMGLGRGIGLVAFDLLPGAKALLARQTMGKAGRLPRLARGLPLS
;
A
#
# COMPACT_ATOMS: atom_id res chain seq x y z
N MET A 1 -5.17 -43.32 21.18
CA MET A 1 -6.11 -42.45 20.46
C MET A 1 -5.62 -41.03 20.66
N THR A 2 -4.88 -40.48 19.68
CA THR A 2 -4.36 -39.12 19.73
C THR A 2 -5.54 -38.18 19.54
N GLN A 3 -5.86 -37.38 20.53
CA GLN A 3 -6.88 -36.35 20.47
C GLN A 3 -6.52 -35.44 19.29
N ALA A 4 -7.34 -35.43 18.23
CA ALA A 4 -7.13 -34.55 17.10
C ALA A 4 -7.03 -33.11 17.62
N ALA A 5 -5.87 -32.52 17.47
CA ALA A 5 -5.57 -31.20 18.01
C ALA A 5 -6.60 -30.20 17.48
N ARG A 6 -7.38 -29.61 18.37
CA ARG A 6 -8.46 -28.66 18.07
C ARG A 6 -7.88 -27.50 17.27
N ARG A 7 -8.27 -27.35 16.01
CA ARG A 7 -7.92 -26.21 15.20
C ARG A 7 -8.83 -25.06 15.59
N ASP A 8 -8.24 -23.93 15.95
CA ASP A 8 -9.02 -22.79 16.42
C ASP A 8 -9.48 -21.90 15.27
N CYS A 9 -8.81 -21.96 14.08
CA CYS A 9 -9.25 -21.26 12.87
C CYS A 9 -8.65 -21.90 11.59
N ASP A 10 -9.19 -21.51 10.44
CA ASP A 10 -8.62 -21.87 9.13
C ASP A 10 -7.48 -20.93 8.75
N VAL A 11 -7.68 -19.63 8.93
CA VAL A 11 -6.71 -18.59 8.57
C VAL A 11 -6.45 -17.66 9.75
N LEU A 12 -5.17 -17.54 10.12
CA LEU A 12 -4.69 -16.56 11.08
C LEU A 12 -4.03 -15.40 10.31
N ILE A 13 -4.60 -14.19 10.42
CA ILE A 13 -4.01 -12.97 9.88
C ILE A 13 -3.29 -12.24 11.01
N VAL A 14 -2.00 -11.97 10.87
CA VAL A 14 -1.23 -11.19 11.83
C VAL A 14 -0.99 -9.79 11.27
N GLY A 15 -1.56 -8.78 11.95
CA GLY A 15 -1.56 -7.38 11.58
C GLY A 15 -2.91 -6.90 11.07
N GLY A 16 -3.59 -6.04 11.82
CA GLY A 16 -4.89 -5.43 11.54
C GLY A 16 -4.83 -4.07 10.85
N GLY A 17 -3.68 -3.73 10.24
CA GLY A 17 -3.55 -2.58 9.38
C GLY A 17 -4.42 -2.69 8.11
N ALA A 18 -4.35 -1.69 7.22
CA ALA A 18 -5.20 -1.63 6.03
C ALA A 18 -5.12 -2.89 5.14
N VAL A 19 -3.96 -3.53 5.05
CA VAL A 19 -3.75 -4.73 4.22
C VAL A 19 -4.39 -5.96 4.85
N GLY A 20 -4.10 -6.23 6.13
CA GLY A 20 -4.68 -7.40 6.82
C GLY A 20 -6.19 -7.29 6.98
N SER A 21 -6.70 -6.09 7.32
CA SER A 21 -8.15 -5.85 7.38
C SER A 21 -8.83 -5.98 6.01
N ALA A 22 -8.18 -5.56 4.91
CA ALA A 22 -8.71 -5.75 3.56
C ALA A 22 -8.75 -7.25 3.18
N LEU A 23 -7.74 -8.04 3.57
CA LEU A 23 -7.76 -9.49 3.40
C LEU A 23 -8.88 -10.12 4.22
N ALA A 24 -9.03 -9.74 5.50
CA ALA A 24 -10.12 -10.22 6.33
C ALA A 24 -11.49 -9.93 5.70
N CYS A 25 -11.70 -8.72 5.13
CA CYS A 25 -12.92 -8.38 4.39
C CYS A 25 -13.14 -9.28 3.15
N ALA A 26 -12.08 -9.66 2.46
CA ALA A 26 -12.17 -10.56 1.31
C ALA A 26 -12.53 -11.99 1.74
N LEU A 27 -11.89 -12.50 2.80
CA LEU A 27 -12.12 -13.85 3.33
C LEU A 27 -13.44 -13.99 4.07
N ALA A 28 -13.99 -12.92 4.65
CA ALA A 28 -15.27 -12.94 5.37
C ALA A 28 -16.49 -13.37 4.52
N ARG A 29 -16.32 -13.45 3.20
CA ARG A 29 -17.32 -13.97 2.26
C ARG A 29 -17.19 -15.46 1.98
N LEU A 30 -16.15 -16.08 2.51
CA LEU A 30 -15.82 -17.49 2.30
C LEU A 30 -16.16 -18.33 3.53
N PRO A 31 -16.35 -19.64 3.38
CA PRO A 31 -16.61 -20.54 4.51
C PRO A 31 -15.35 -20.80 5.36
N LEU A 32 -14.55 -19.77 5.66
CA LEU A 32 -13.31 -19.83 6.41
C LEU A 32 -13.45 -19.19 7.78
N ASP A 33 -13.09 -19.92 8.82
CA ASP A 33 -12.95 -19.37 10.16
C ASP A 33 -11.64 -18.55 10.21
N THR A 34 -11.77 -17.23 10.27
CA THR A 34 -10.64 -16.30 10.20
C THR A 34 -10.44 -15.58 11.53
N VAL A 35 -9.22 -15.63 12.04
CA VAL A 35 -8.79 -14.85 13.20
C VAL A 35 -7.79 -13.79 12.76
N LEU A 36 -7.99 -12.55 13.20
CA LEU A 36 -7.07 -11.45 12.97
C LEU A 36 -6.51 -10.98 14.31
N VAL A 37 -5.17 -10.93 14.42
CA VAL A 37 -4.45 -10.42 15.60
C VAL A 37 -3.87 -9.05 15.29
N GLU A 38 -4.23 -8.05 16.12
CA GLU A 38 -3.73 -6.68 16.01
C GLU A 38 -3.17 -6.20 17.34
N ALA A 39 -1.93 -5.70 17.30
CA ALA A 39 -1.23 -5.28 18.51
C ALA A 39 -1.79 -4.02 19.17
N GLN A 40 -2.49 -3.21 18.41
CA GLN A 40 -3.04 -1.93 18.86
C GLN A 40 -4.55 -2.01 19.08
N GLU A 41 -5.06 -1.15 19.95
CA GLU A 41 -6.49 -1.05 20.20
C GLU A 41 -7.23 -0.48 18.99
N VAL A 42 -8.25 -1.19 18.49
CA VAL A 42 -9.04 -0.78 17.31
C VAL A 42 -9.81 0.52 17.54
N ARG A 43 -10.20 0.81 18.79
CA ARG A 43 -10.94 2.03 19.14
C ARG A 43 -10.11 3.31 19.03
N GLN A 44 -8.80 3.21 19.10
CA GLN A 44 -7.90 4.33 18.85
C GLN A 44 -7.73 4.49 17.36
N LEU A 45 -8.67 5.16 16.70
CA LEU A 45 -8.58 5.59 15.30
C LEU A 45 -7.37 6.50 15.02
N SER A 46 -6.56 6.79 16.04
CA SER A 46 -5.25 7.41 16.01
C SER A 46 -4.10 6.40 15.85
N GLN A 47 -4.38 5.16 15.39
CA GLN A 47 -3.32 4.18 15.14
C GLN A 47 -2.27 4.77 14.19
N PRO A 48 -0.96 4.54 14.43
CA PRO A 48 0.09 5.02 13.53
C PRO A 48 -0.07 4.58 12.07
N SER A 49 -0.72 3.44 11.82
CA SER A 49 -1.04 2.95 10.47
C SER A 49 -2.22 3.66 9.81
N PHE A 50 -3.10 4.32 10.59
CA PHE A 50 -4.30 5.04 10.13
C PHE A 50 -4.30 6.52 10.56
N ASP A 51 -3.14 7.15 10.57
CA ASP A 51 -2.97 8.57 10.89
C ASP A 51 -3.53 9.49 9.78
N THR A 52 -3.24 10.79 9.87
CA THR A 52 -3.62 11.79 8.88
C THR A 52 -2.92 11.63 7.52
N ARG A 53 -2.10 10.60 7.33
CA ARG A 53 -1.50 10.28 6.04
C ARG A 53 -2.56 9.94 5.02
N VAL A 54 -2.19 10.18 3.78
CA VAL A 54 -3.05 9.98 2.62
C VAL A 54 -2.49 8.85 1.79
N THR A 55 -3.36 7.97 1.36
CA THR A 55 -3.04 6.93 0.38
C THR A 55 -3.62 7.30 -0.97
N ALA A 56 -2.79 7.22 -2.02
CA ALA A 56 -3.24 7.28 -3.39
C ALA A 56 -3.64 5.86 -3.84
N LEU A 57 -4.93 5.65 -3.99
CA LEU A 57 -5.51 4.43 -4.53
C LEU A 57 -5.47 4.48 -6.06
N ALA A 58 -4.80 3.55 -6.70
CA ALA A 58 -4.88 3.37 -8.15
C ALA A 58 -6.30 2.95 -8.58
N ASN A 59 -6.67 3.16 -9.83
CA ASN A 59 -7.98 2.75 -10.35
C ASN A 59 -8.27 1.26 -10.12
N GLY A 60 -7.30 0.37 -10.33
CA GLY A 60 -7.45 -1.06 -10.02
C GLY A 60 -7.68 -1.34 -8.53
N SER A 61 -7.06 -0.56 -7.64
CA SER A 61 -7.28 -0.68 -6.18
C SER A 61 -8.67 -0.21 -5.77
N GLN A 62 -9.17 0.86 -6.38
CA GLN A 62 -10.55 1.30 -6.22
C GLN A 62 -11.52 0.20 -6.65
N GLN A 63 -11.24 -0.48 -7.76
CA GLN A 63 -12.07 -1.59 -8.24
C GLN A 63 -12.07 -2.77 -7.26
N ILE A 64 -10.93 -3.13 -6.68
CA ILE A 64 -10.85 -4.16 -5.63
C ILE A 64 -11.73 -3.79 -4.43
N LEU A 65 -11.62 -2.56 -3.92
CA LEU A 65 -12.43 -2.09 -2.80
C LEU A 65 -13.93 -2.02 -3.14
N ALA A 66 -14.27 -1.71 -4.40
CA ALA A 66 -15.64 -1.74 -4.88
C ALA A 66 -16.19 -3.16 -4.93
N SER A 67 -15.44 -4.12 -5.44
CA SER A 67 -15.81 -5.54 -5.49
C SER A 67 -15.97 -6.15 -4.09
N LEU A 68 -15.23 -5.63 -3.10
CA LEU A 68 -15.42 -5.97 -1.68
C LEU A 68 -16.63 -5.29 -1.04
N GLY A 69 -17.32 -4.39 -1.76
CA GLY A 69 -18.49 -3.66 -1.26
C GLY A 69 -18.14 -2.51 -0.30
N LEU A 70 -16.88 -2.07 -0.28
CA LEU A 70 -16.38 -1.02 0.63
C LEU A 70 -16.49 0.38 0.02
N TRP A 71 -16.56 0.47 -1.31
CA TRP A 71 -16.49 1.74 -2.03
C TRP A 71 -17.63 2.72 -1.71
N PRO A 72 -18.89 2.30 -1.55
CA PRO A 72 -19.98 3.22 -1.19
C PRO A 72 -19.70 4.02 0.08
N GLN A 73 -19.13 3.38 1.11
CA GLN A 73 -18.80 4.03 2.38
C GLN A 73 -17.52 4.88 2.27
N LEU A 74 -16.56 4.52 1.39
CA LEU A 74 -15.31 5.25 1.18
C LEU A 74 -15.48 6.48 0.30
N LYS A 75 -16.40 6.47 -0.66
CA LYS A 75 -16.54 7.49 -1.70
C LYS A 75 -16.61 8.91 -1.15
N GLY A 76 -17.29 9.13 -0.03
CA GLY A 76 -17.42 10.43 0.62
C GLY A 76 -16.12 10.96 1.25
N TYR A 77 -15.11 10.10 1.44
CA TYR A 77 -13.80 10.42 2.01
C TYR A 77 -12.67 10.42 0.98
N THR A 78 -13.02 10.35 -0.31
CA THR A 78 -12.05 10.26 -1.40
C THR A 78 -12.10 11.47 -2.31
N GLU A 79 -10.95 11.84 -2.88
CA GLU A 79 -10.86 12.83 -3.95
C GLU A 79 -10.30 12.16 -5.22
N ALA A 80 -10.92 12.43 -6.36
CA ALA A 80 -10.52 11.82 -7.62
C ALA A 80 -9.22 12.44 -8.18
N ILE A 81 -8.29 11.60 -8.62
CA ILE A 81 -7.12 11.99 -9.38
C ILE A 81 -7.46 11.88 -10.87
N ARG A 82 -7.71 13.02 -11.52
CA ARG A 82 -8.05 13.07 -12.95
C ARG A 82 -6.84 13.36 -13.83
N THR A 83 -5.83 14.01 -13.26
CA THR A 83 -4.59 14.32 -13.99
C THR A 83 -3.39 14.15 -13.08
N ILE A 84 -2.35 13.52 -13.58
CA ILE A 84 -1.03 13.46 -12.93
C ILE A 84 -0.08 14.32 -13.77
N HIS A 85 0.54 15.31 -13.11
CA HIS A 85 1.51 16.21 -13.72
C HIS A 85 2.91 15.88 -13.21
N ILE A 86 3.78 15.40 -14.09
CA ILE A 86 5.17 15.03 -13.81
C ILE A 86 6.09 16.10 -14.36
N SER A 87 7.00 16.64 -13.53
CA SER A 87 7.95 17.69 -13.97
C SER A 87 9.22 17.70 -13.13
N GLU A 88 10.30 18.28 -13.67
CA GLU A 88 11.54 18.54 -12.94
C GLU A 88 11.68 20.04 -12.64
N ARG A 89 12.13 20.40 -11.41
CA ARG A 89 12.34 21.79 -11.03
C ARG A 89 13.54 22.40 -11.79
N GLY A 90 13.34 23.62 -12.31
CA GLY A 90 14.42 24.33 -13.05
C GLY A 90 14.69 23.77 -14.43
N ARG A 91 13.85 22.84 -14.92
CA ARG A 91 13.98 22.29 -16.27
C ARG A 91 12.70 22.53 -17.08
N PHE A 92 12.85 22.62 -18.38
CA PHE A 92 11.71 22.61 -19.31
C PHE A 92 11.21 21.16 -19.46
N GLY A 93 9.98 21.03 -19.94
CA GLY A 93 9.32 19.76 -20.15
C GLY A 93 8.51 19.31 -18.95
N ALA A 94 7.38 18.74 -19.26
CA ALA A 94 6.47 18.09 -18.32
C ALA A 94 5.71 16.99 -19.06
N ALA A 95 5.36 15.94 -18.35
CA ALA A 95 4.45 14.91 -18.85
C ALA A 95 3.13 14.98 -18.10
N ARG A 96 2.03 14.76 -18.81
CA ARG A 96 0.68 14.72 -18.25
C ARG A 96 0.01 13.41 -18.59
N ILE A 97 -0.55 12.77 -17.58
CA ILE A 97 -1.41 11.59 -17.76
C ILE A 97 -2.81 12.03 -17.37
N SER A 98 -3.75 11.88 -18.27
CA SER A 98 -5.14 12.28 -18.09
C SER A 98 -6.07 11.08 -18.02
N ALA A 99 -7.06 11.14 -17.13
CA ALA A 99 -8.13 10.15 -17.04
C ALA A 99 -8.95 10.09 -18.34
N ALA A 100 -9.16 11.24 -19.01
CA ALA A 100 -9.86 11.28 -20.28
C ALA A 100 -9.08 10.56 -21.40
N GLU A 101 -7.73 10.72 -21.46
CA GLU A 101 -6.91 9.99 -22.43
C GLU A 101 -6.86 8.49 -22.15
N ALA A 102 -7.07 8.08 -20.89
CA ALA A 102 -7.08 6.68 -20.46
C ALA A 102 -8.49 6.06 -20.47
N ASP A 103 -9.51 6.80 -20.91
CA ASP A 103 -10.93 6.42 -20.95
C ASP A 103 -11.41 5.83 -19.60
N VAL A 104 -11.13 6.56 -18.52
CA VAL A 104 -11.56 6.20 -17.15
C VAL A 104 -12.11 7.43 -16.41
N PRO A 105 -13.02 7.26 -15.44
CA PRO A 105 -13.54 8.38 -14.63
C PRO A 105 -12.45 9.07 -13.80
N ALA A 106 -11.44 8.32 -13.38
CA ALA A 106 -10.28 8.79 -12.64
C ALA A 106 -9.11 7.81 -12.80
N LEU A 107 -7.86 8.30 -12.79
CA LEU A 107 -6.65 7.49 -12.76
C LEU A 107 -6.50 6.77 -11.41
N GLY A 108 -7.10 7.34 -10.38
CA GLY A 108 -7.11 6.86 -9.02
C GLY A 108 -7.84 7.83 -8.10
N TYR A 109 -7.73 7.59 -6.81
CA TYR A 109 -8.37 8.38 -5.77
C TYR A 109 -7.42 8.55 -4.59
N THR A 110 -7.52 9.64 -3.89
CA THR A 110 -6.87 9.78 -2.59
C THR A 110 -7.87 9.47 -1.49
N VAL A 111 -7.39 8.88 -0.41
CA VAL A 111 -8.17 8.61 0.79
C VAL A 111 -7.30 8.85 2.02
N GLU A 112 -7.86 9.43 3.06
CA GLU A 112 -7.19 9.50 4.36
C GLU A 112 -7.17 8.10 4.99
N ASN A 113 -6.02 7.67 5.48
CA ASN A 113 -5.83 6.33 6.04
C ASN A 113 -6.78 6.05 7.19
N GLN A 114 -7.11 7.06 7.99
CA GLN A 114 -8.07 6.95 9.07
C GLN A 114 -9.47 6.56 8.57
N ALA A 115 -9.94 7.17 7.49
CA ALA A 115 -11.25 6.84 6.91
C ALA A 115 -11.25 5.42 6.31
N LEU A 116 -10.17 5.04 5.62
CA LEU A 116 -9.99 3.70 5.09
C LEU A 116 -10.02 2.65 6.21
N GLY A 117 -9.25 2.86 7.28
CA GLY A 117 -9.21 1.96 8.42
C GLY A 117 -10.56 1.79 9.09
N ARG A 118 -11.27 2.91 9.33
CA ARG A 118 -12.61 2.87 9.92
C ARG A 118 -13.58 2.02 9.09
N VAL A 119 -13.66 2.25 7.79
CA VAL A 119 -14.58 1.51 6.91
C VAL A 119 -14.24 0.01 6.86
N LEU A 120 -12.95 -0.36 6.84
CA LEU A 120 -12.52 -1.75 6.88
C LEU A 120 -12.96 -2.43 8.19
N TRP A 121 -12.72 -1.80 9.34
CA TRP A 121 -13.08 -2.37 10.63
C TRP A 121 -14.59 -2.37 10.90
N GLU A 122 -15.33 -1.35 10.45
CA GLU A 122 -16.79 -1.35 10.48
C GLU A 122 -17.38 -2.52 9.69
N ARG A 123 -16.81 -2.83 8.52
CA ARG A 123 -17.22 -3.98 7.70
C ARG A 123 -16.99 -5.31 8.38
N LEU A 124 -15.94 -5.43 9.19
CA LEU A 124 -15.57 -6.67 9.89
C LEU A 124 -16.34 -6.91 11.19
N ARG A 125 -16.94 -5.88 11.77
CA ARG A 125 -17.62 -5.96 13.07
C ARG A 125 -18.66 -7.06 13.12
N ASP A 126 -19.47 -7.18 12.06
CA ASP A 126 -20.60 -8.12 11.98
C ASP A 126 -20.32 -9.24 10.97
N ALA A 127 -19.06 -9.46 10.61
CA ALA A 127 -18.71 -10.48 9.64
C ALA A 127 -18.82 -11.88 10.27
N PRO A 128 -19.58 -12.81 9.66
CA PRO A 128 -19.65 -14.17 10.14
C PRO A 128 -18.27 -14.84 10.05
N ARG A 129 -17.98 -15.81 10.93
CA ARG A 129 -16.71 -16.56 10.95
C ARG A 129 -15.46 -15.71 11.04
N PHE A 130 -15.56 -14.49 11.57
CA PHE A 130 -14.45 -13.58 11.80
C PHE A 130 -14.30 -13.27 13.29
N THR A 131 -13.09 -13.37 13.80
CA THR A 131 -12.74 -13.00 15.18
C THR A 131 -11.57 -12.04 15.16
N ALA A 132 -11.69 -10.89 15.80
CA ALA A 132 -10.59 -9.96 16.03
C ALA A 132 -10.05 -10.10 17.46
N LEU A 133 -8.75 -10.26 17.59
CA LEU A 133 -8.00 -10.19 18.84
C LEU A 133 -7.20 -8.88 18.83
N ALA A 134 -7.74 -7.84 19.48
CA ALA A 134 -7.15 -6.51 19.52
C ALA A 134 -7.55 -5.76 20.81
N PRO A 135 -6.59 -5.26 21.62
CA PRO A 135 -5.15 -5.41 21.43
C PRO A 135 -4.67 -6.83 21.77
N ALA A 136 -3.83 -7.41 20.92
CA ALA A 136 -3.19 -8.69 21.14
C ALA A 136 -1.90 -8.81 20.30
N LYS A 137 -0.91 -9.55 20.77
CA LYS A 137 0.37 -9.74 20.09
C LYS A 137 0.66 -11.22 19.87
N VAL A 138 1.22 -11.54 18.71
CA VAL A 138 1.86 -12.84 18.48
C VAL A 138 3.28 -12.75 19.05
N THR A 139 3.57 -13.57 20.05
CA THR A 139 4.88 -13.59 20.74
C THR A 139 5.77 -14.73 20.28
N ALA A 140 5.17 -15.84 19.82
CA ALA A 140 5.88 -16.95 19.20
C ALA A 140 5.03 -17.56 18.09
N ILE A 141 5.70 -18.20 17.13
CA ILE A 141 5.03 -18.87 16.03
C ILE A 141 5.85 -20.09 15.62
N HIS A 142 5.19 -21.22 15.51
CA HIS A 142 5.76 -22.49 15.06
C HIS A 142 4.89 -23.06 13.96
N ARG A 143 5.49 -23.77 13.03
CA ARG A 143 4.77 -24.44 11.94
C ARG A 143 5.27 -25.87 11.79
N ASP A 144 4.35 -26.76 11.51
CA ASP A 144 4.62 -28.11 11.05
C ASP A 144 3.95 -28.35 9.68
N GLU A 145 3.95 -29.56 9.18
CA GLU A 145 3.35 -29.91 7.91
C GLU A 145 1.81 -29.76 7.89
N ARG A 146 1.16 -29.75 9.06
CA ARG A 146 -0.30 -29.79 9.20
C ARG A 146 -0.92 -28.48 9.66
N CYS A 147 -0.21 -27.70 10.46
CA CYS A 147 -0.74 -26.48 11.05
C CYS A 147 0.35 -25.49 11.44
N VAL A 148 -0.08 -24.28 11.74
CA VAL A 148 0.70 -23.25 12.44
C VAL A 148 0.14 -23.11 13.84
N THR A 149 1.03 -23.02 14.84
CA THR A 149 0.68 -22.66 16.21
C THR A 149 1.28 -21.31 16.52
N ALA A 150 0.44 -20.34 16.85
CA ALA A 150 0.86 -18.99 17.27
C ALA A 150 0.53 -18.81 18.75
N THR A 151 1.52 -18.40 19.52
CA THR A 151 1.32 -17.98 20.91
C THR A 151 0.89 -16.52 20.93
N ILE A 152 -0.27 -16.25 21.48
CA ILE A 152 -0.91 -14.92 21.51
C ILE A 152 -0.96 -14.42 22.94
N GLU A 153 -0.44 -13.22 23.16
CA GLU A 153 -0.56 -12.48 24.40
C GLU A 153 -1.70 -11.45 24.26
N GLN A 154 -2.68 -11.52 25.18
CA GLN A 154 -3.81 -10.59 25.24
C GLN A 154 -4.16 -10.30 26.71
N ALA A 155 -4.21 -9.03 27.11
CA ALA A 155 -4.54 -8.58 28.48
C ALA A 155 -3.69 -9.25 29.57
N GLY A 156 -2.42 -9.60 29.28
CA GLY A 156 -1.50 -10.27 30.21
C GLY A 156 -1.64 -11.79 30.27
N GLU A 157 -2.60 -12.36 29.55
CA GLU A 157 -2.77 -13.80 29.40
C GLU A 157 -2.16 -14.28 28.10
N THR A 158 -1.59 -15.48 28.13
CA THR A 158 -0.98 -16.13 26.96
C THR A 158 -1.75 -17.39 26.61
N ARG A 159 -2.06 -17.54 25.31
CA ARG A 159 -2.72 -18.75 24.79
C ARG A 159 -2.18 -19.15 23.43
N ASP A 160 -2.21 -20.42 23.12
CA ASP A 160 -1.88 -20.93 21.80
C ASP A 160 -3.13 -20.99 20.91
N LEU A 161 -2.99 -20.50 19.68
CA LEU A 161 -3.99 -20.56 18.62
C LEU A 161 -3.41 -21.37 17.45
N ARG A 162 -4.20 -22.31 16.95
CA ARG A 162 -3.79 -23.17 15.82
C ARG A 162 -4.58 -22.80 14.58
N ALA A 163 -3.85 -22.67 13.45
CA ALA A 163 -4.42 -22.34 12.17
C ALA A 163 -3.90 -23.26 11.06
N LYS A 164 -4.67 -23.42 9.98
CA LYS A 164 -4.22 -24.13 8.78
C LYS A 164 -3.24 -23.29 7.97
N LEU A 165 -3.42 -21.97 8.00
CA LEU A 165 -2.61 -20.98 7.28
C LEU A 165 -2.37 -19.76 8.16
N VAL A 166 -1.14 -19.25 8.21
CA VAL A 166 -0.83 -17.92 8.72
C VAL A 166 -0.52 -16.96 7.58
N VAL A 167 -1.11 -15.75 7.65
CA VAL A 167 -0.84 -14.65 6.74
C VAL A 167 -0.18 -13.52 7.50
N ALA A 168 1.09 -13.23 7.18
CA ALA A 168 1.81 -12.10 7.74
C ALA A 168 1.42 -10.81 6.99
N ALA A 169 0.75 -9.89 7.69
CA ALA A 169 0.36 -8.56 7.26
C ALA A 169 0.81 -7.48 8.26
N ASP A 170 1.80 -7.81 9.10
CA ASP A 170 2.30 -7.04 10.25
C ASP A 170 3.35 -5.97 9.85
N GLY A 171 3.43 -5.67 8.55
CA GLY A 171 4.18 -4.54 8.03
C GLY A 171 5.67 -4.82 7.82
N ALA A 172 6.41 -3.75 7.57
CA ALA A 172 7.80 -3.81 7.10
C ALA A 172 8.75 -4.52 8.09
N ARG A 173 8.53 -4.32 9.39
CA ARG A 173 9.29 -4.98 10.47
C ARG A 173 8.57 -6.24 10.96
N SER A 174 8.07 -7.05 10.04
CA SER A 174 7.29 -8.24 10.32
C SER A 174 8.01 -9.19 11.30
N ALA A 175 7.42 -9.34 12.48
CA ALA A 175 7.87 -10.31 13.47
C ALA A 175 7.58 -11.74 13.01
N VAL A 176 6.46 -11.93 12.30
CA VAL A 176 6.08 -13.22 11.71
C VAL A 176 7.09 -13.68 10.67
N ARG A 177 7.48 -12.76 9.74
CA ARG A 177 8.52 -13.04 8.74
C ARG A 177 9.80 -13.55 9.40
N THR A 178 10.28 -12.84 10.43
CA THR A 178 11.51 -13.19 11.16
C THR A 178 11.37 -14.51 11.91
N ALA A 179 10.27 -14.71 12.64
CA ALA A 179 10.01 -15.92 13.42
C ALA A 179 9.89 -17.19 12.54
N LEU A 180 9.41 -17.03 11.31
CA LEU A 180 9.29 -18.12 10.34
C LEU A 180 10.56 -18.33 9.50
N GLY A 181 11.64 -17.58 9.75
CA GLY A 181 12.93 -17.74 9.08
C GLY A 181 12.94 -17.26 7.63
N PHE A 182 12.07 -16.32 7.25
CA PHE A 182 12.13 -15.70 5.93
C PHE A 182 13.17 -14.58 5.94
N ASP A 183 14.22 -14.74 5.14
CA ASP A 183 15.23 -13.69 4.94
C ASP A 183 14.62 -12.48 4.22
N ALA A 184 15.15 -11.30 4.54
CA ALA A 184 14.79 -10.07 3.86
C ALA A 184 16.02 -9.21 3.59
N LEU A 185 16.06 -8.65 2.38
CA LEU A 185 17.06 -7.65 1.99
C LEU A 185 16.51 -6.27 2.32
N GLU A 186 17.25 -5.52 3.10
CA GLU A 186 16.95 -4.13 3.43
C GLU A 186 17.91 -3.21 2.68
N HIS A 187 17.37 -2.15 2.09
CA HIS A 187 18.13 -1.09 1.44
C HIS A 187 17.63 0.26 1.95
N ASP A 188 18.47 0.97 2.70
CA ASP A 188 18.18 2.34 3.11
C ASP A 188 18.50 3.28 1.94
N TYR A 189 17.53 4.11 1.56
CA TYR A 189 17.73 5.13 0.53
C TYR A 189 18.47 6.37 1.04
N GLU A 190 18.80 6.41 2.34
CA GLU A 190 19.33 7.59 3.00
C GLU A 190 18.43 8.83 2.83
N GLN A 191 17.14 8.58 2.71
CA GLN A 191 16.10 9.58 2.51
C GLN A 191 15.00 9.46 3.56
N ARG A 192 14.34 10.59 3.83
CA ARG A 192 13.14 10.66 4.65
C ARG A 192 12.04 11.40 3.92
N ALA A 193 10.80 10.99 4.11
CA ALA A 193 9.63 11.73 3.66
C ALA A 193 9.09 12.60 4.79
N VAL A 194 8.93 13.89 4.52
CA VAL A 194 8.12 14.81 5.34
C VAL A 194 6.70 14.76 4.78
N ILE A 195 5.76 14.23 5.57
CA ILE A 195 4.36 14.05 5.18
C ILE A 195 3.49 14.98 6.00
N PHE A 196 2.62 15.73 5.33
CA PHE A 196 1.69 16.67 5.94
C PHE A 196 0.56 17.04 4.97
N ASN A 197 -0.48 17.67 5.49
CA ASN A 197 -1.55 18.25 4.69
C ASN A 197 -1.42 19.79 4.71
N CYS A 198 -1.84 20.43 3.62
CA CYS A 198 -1.82 21.90 3.54
C CYS A 198 -3.01 22.42 2.71
N ALA A 199 -3.18 23.74 2.73
CA ALA A 199 -4.04 24.47 1.81
C ALA A 199 -3.20 25.33 0.88
N THR A 200 -3.71 25.58 -0.33
CA THR A 200 -3.10 26.39 -1.35
C THR A 200 -4.11 27.42 -1.86
N GLU A 201 -3.63 28.55 -2.44
CA GLU A 201 -4.51 29.60 -2.98
C GLU A 201 -5.47 29.04 -4.05
N ALA A 202 -4.96 28.21 -4.95
CA ALA A 202 -5.78 27.49 -5.92
C ALA A 202 -5.89 26.01 -5.47
N PRO A 203 -7.09 25.44 -5.32
CA PRO A 203 -7.25 24.03 -4.96
C PRO A 203 -6.68 23.14 -6.08
N PRO A 204 -6.19 21.94 -5.75
CA PRO A 204 -5.64 21.03 -6.77
C PRO A 204 -6.66 20.55 -7.80
N ALA A 205 -7.96 20.51 -7.47
CA ALA A 205 -9.07 20.22 -8.38
C ALA A 205 -8.87 18.93 -9.20
N GLY A 206 -8.55 17.82 -8.52
CA GLY A 206 -8.31 16.52 -9.14
C GLY A 206 -6.96 16.37 -9.83
N ARG A 207 -6.03 17.30 -9.63
CA ARG A 207 -4.66 17.23 -10.16
C ARG A 207 -3.71 16.74 -9.08
N ALA A 208 -2.99 15.67 -9.37
CA ALA A 208 -1.83 15.24 -8.61
C ALA A 208 -0.55 15.76 -9.29
N PHE A 209 0.47 16.03 -8.50
CA PHE A 209 1.76 16.50 -9.01
C PHE A 209 2.86 15.61 -8.49
N GLU A 210 3.78 15.22 -9.37
CA GLU A 210 5.06 14.62 -9.02
C GLU A 210 6.14 15.55 -9.54
N ARG A 211 6.81 16.26 -8.63
CA ARG A 211 7.83 17.23 -8.99
C ARG A 211 9.17 16.79 -8.47
N PHE A 212 10.04 16.41 -9.38
CA PHE A 212 11.41 16.06 -9.06
C PHE A 212 12.25 17.32 -8.80
N THR A 213 13.05 17.28 -7.74
CA THR A 213 13.98 18.35 -7.36
C THR A 213 15.36 17.76 -7.12
N GLN A 214 16.38 18.59 -7.01
CA GLN A 214 17.74 18.14 -6.67
C GLN A 214 17.85 17.45 -5.31
N ARG A 215 16.94 17.78 -4.36
CA ARG A 215 16.90 17.19 -3.02
C ARG A 215 15.99 15.97 -2.92
N GLY A 216 15.21 15.66 -3.98
CA GLY A 216 14.26 14.56 -4.02
C GLY A 216 12.89 14.98 -4.56
N PRO A 217 11.97 14.03 -4.76
CA PRO A 217 10.64 14.30 -5.28
C PRO A 217 9.71 14.94 -4.24
N ILE A 218 8.78 15.75 -4.77
CA ILE A 218 7.65 16.31 -4.03
C ILE A 218 6.39 15.84 -4.73
N ALA A 219 5.59 15.02 -4.04
CA ALA A 219 4.25 14.65 -4.48
C ALA A 219 3.21 15.55 -3.81
N LEU A 220 2.31 16.13 -4.60
CA LEU A 220 1.11 16.81 -4.12
C LEU A 220 -0.12 16.04 -4.59
N LEU A 221 -0.98 15.70 -3.64
CA LEU A 221 -2.17 14.90 -3.88
C LEU A 221 -3.44 15.69 -3.56
N PRO A 222 -4.46 15.70 -4.42
CA PRO A 222 -5.72 16.34 -4.12
C PRO A 222 -6.43 15.64 -2.96
N LEU A 223 -6.99 16.40 -2.02
CA LEU A 223 -7.78 15.90 -0.91
C LEU A 223 -9.17 16.54 -0.93
N THR A 224 -10.09 15.90 -0.22
CA THR A 224 -11.42 16.45 0.02
C THR A 224 -11.35 17.86 0.60
N SER A 225 -12.37 18.68 0.34
CA SER A 225 -12.45 20.07 0.80
C SER A 225 -11.33 20.98 0.25
N GLY A 226 -10.77 20.67 -0.92
CA GLY A 226 -9.75 21.49 -1.59
C GLY A 226 -8.38 21.45 -0.90
N ARG A 227 -8.18 20.60 0.09
CA ARG A 227 -6.88 20.40 0.74
C ARG A 227 -5.90 19.67 -0.18
N THR A 228 -4.64 19.71 0.19
CA THR A 228 -3.53 19.07 -0.52
C THR A 228 -2.71 18.23 0.45
N GLY A 229 -2.57 16.93 0.16
CA GLY A 229 -1.60 16.08 0.85
C GLY A 229 -0.23 16.23 0.21
N VAL A 230 0.81 16.34 1.02
CA VAL A 230 2.20 16.52 0.55
C VAL A 230 3.07 15.40 1.07
N ILE A 231 3.84 14.80 0.18
CA ILE A 231 4.93 13.87 0.49
C ILE A 231 6.20 14.50 -0.08
N TRP A 232 7.03 15.08 0.78
CA TRP A 232 8.28 15.69 0.38
C TRP A 232 9.46 14.80 0.78
N THR A 233 10.08 14.17 -0.20
CA THR A 233 11.26 13.34 0.01
C THR A 233 12.50 14.21 0.03
N LEU A 234 13.34 14.00 1.05
CA LEU A 234 14.57 14.75 1.30
C LEU A 234 15.68 13.79 1.73
N PRO A 235 16.97 14.14 1.49
CA PRO A 235 18.09 13.43 2.11
C PRO A 235 17.96 13.41 3.63
N SER A 236 18.29 12.31 4.28
CA SER A 236 18.16 12.13 5.74
C SER A 236 18.87 13.22 6.52
N ALA A 237 20.02 13.69 6.02
CA ALA A 237 20.84 14.74 6.65
C ALA A 237 20.10 16.07 6.84
N VAL A 238 19.19 16.43 5.93
CA VAL A 238 18.49 17.74 5.96
C VAL A 238 17.01 17.62 6.29
N ALA A 239 16.45 16.43 6.24
CA ALA A 239 15.00 16.24 6.39
C ALA A 239 14.49 16.64 7.79
N ALA A 240 15.25 16.33 8.85
CA ALA A 240 14.88 16.66 10.22
C ALA A 240 14.96 18.17 10.47
N GLU A 241 16.00 18.82 9.96
CA GLU A 241 16.18 20.28 10.05
C GLU A 241 15.05 21.02 9.34
N ILE A 242 14.75 20.65 8.08
CA ILE A 242 13.65 21.25 7.31
C ILE A 242 12.31 21.01 8.00
N ALA A 243 12.04 19.81 8.49
CA ALA A 243 10.77 19.51 9.17
C ALA A 243 10.59 20.28 10.48
N ALA A 244 11.69 20.66 11.15
CA ALA A 244 11.68 21.40 12.40
C ALA A 244 11.60 22.93 12.21
N LEU A 245 11.73 23.46 11.00
CA LEU A 245 11.63 24.90 10.72
C LEU A 245 10.29 25.49 11.24
N PRO A 246 10.27 26.74 11.70
CA PRO A 246 9.02 27.47 11.91
C PRO A 246 8.14 27.47 10.65
N ASP A 247 6.83 27.54 10.81
CA ASP A 247 5.89 27.35 9.69
C ASP A 247 6.14 28.30 8.51
N ASP A 248 6.51 29.53 8.75
CA ASP A 248 6.80 30.51 7.69
C ASP A 248 8.07 30.14 6.90
N ALA A 249 9.13 29.75 7.60
CA ALA A 249 10.38 29.31 6.98
C ALA A 249 10.19 27.98 6.21
N PHE A 250 9.48 27.04 6.81
CA PHE A 250 9.13 25.77 6.14
C PHE A 250 8.30 26.01 4.87
N ARG A 251 7.30 26.91 4.94
CA ARG A 251 6.46 27.28 3.80
C ARG A 251 7.30 27.92 2.70
N ALA A 252 8.25 28.80 3.03
CA ALA A 252 9.15 29.40 2.06
C ALA A 252 10.05 28.38 1.34
N GLU A 253 10.60 27.43 2.10
CA GLU A 253 11.39 26.30 1.55
C GLU A 253 10.54 25.43 0.61
N LEU A 254 9.34 25.04 1.05
CA LEU A 254 8.41 24.26 0.22
C LEU A 254 7.99 25.01 -1.05
N GLN A 255 7.65 26.31 -0.92
CA GLN A 255 7.28 27.17 -2.04
C GLN A 255 8.42 27.26 -3.04
N THR A 256 9.65 27.46 -2.54
CA THR A 256 10.85 27.49 -3.35
C THR A 256 11.05 26.14 -4.08
N ALA A 257 10.85 25.01 -3.40
CA ALA A 257 11.04 23.68 -3.98
C ALA A 257 9.94 23.32 -5.00
N PHE A 258 8.67 23.60 -4.70
CA PHE A 258 7.55 23.23 -5.56
C PHE A 258 7.24 24.29 -6.63
N GLY A 259 7.33 25.58 -6.32
CA GLY A 259 6.90 26.68 -7.19
C GLY A 259 5.43 27.07 -6.99
N TYR A 260 4.89 27.88 -7.90
CA TYR A 260 3.59 28.56 -7.76
C TYR A 260 2.46 27.96 -8.60
N ARG A 261 2.52 26.67 -8.98
CA ARG A 261 1.49 26.02 -9.82
C ARG A 261 0.09 25.95 -9.18
N LEU A 262 0.02 26.00 -7.86
CA LEU A 262 -1.20 26.08 -7.06
C LEU A 262 -1.31 27.41 -6.29
N GLY A 263 -0.60 28.46 -6.77
CA GLY A 263 -0.44 29.70 -6.00
C GLY A 263 0.45 29.49 -4.77
N ARG A 264 0.21 30.25 -3.72
CA ARG A 264 0.95 30.18 -2.45
C ARG A 264 0.41 29.05 -1.57
N PHE A 265 1.30 28.43 -0.81
CA PHE A 265 0.89 27.58 0.31
C PHE A 265 0.41 28.49 1.45
N THR A 266 -0.80 28.27 1.94
CA THR A 266 -1.44 29.20 2.91
C THR A 266 -1.50 28.65 4.33
N ARG A 267 -1.92 27.41 4.50
CA ARG A 267 -2.04 26.73 5.81
C ARG A 267 -1.23 25.45 5.78
N MET A 268 -0.53 25.16 6.88
CA MET A 268 0.28 23.97 7.05
C MET A 268 -0.27 23.11 8.17
N GLY A 269 -0.38 21.82 7.96
CA GLY A 269 -0.69 20.84 8.99
C GLY A 269 0.55 20.32 9.71
N ALA A 270 0.36 19.45 10.69
CA ALA A 270 1.43 18.79 11.41
C ALA A 270 2.31 17.97 10.43
N ARG A 271 3.63 18.06 10.64
CA ARG A 271 4.65 17.40 9.81
C ARG A 271 5.11 16.11 10.47
N HIS A 272 5.12 15.04 9.69
CA HIS A 272 5.56 13.73 10.14
C HIS A 272 6.74 13.25 9.30
N LEU A 273 7.80 12.78 9.97
CA LEU A 273 9.00 12.23 9.35
C LEU A 273 8.92 10.72 9.24
N HIS A 274 9.19 10.19 8.05
CA HIS A 274 9.23 8.75 7.79
C HIS A 274 10.52 8.37 7.09
N THR A 275 11.26 7.40 7.64
CA THR A 275 12.44 6.82 7.00
C THR A 275 12.04 5.99 5.79
N LEU A 276 12.77 6.16 4.69
CA LEU A 276 12.51 5.47 3.43
C LEU A 276 13.49 4.32 3.26
N VAL A 277 12.98 3.12 3.47
CA VAL A 277 13.71 1.87 3.29
C VAL A 277 12.94 0.95 2.35
N ARG A 278 13.65 0.23 1.49
CA ARG A 278 13.12 -0.89 0.75
C ARG A 278 13.40 -2.16 1.55
N ILE A 279 12.38 -2.97 1.76
CA ILE A 279 12.52 -4.29 2.37
C ILE A 279 11.90 -5.28 1.41
N ALA A 280 12.65 -6.29 1.01
CA ALA A 280 12.18 -7.35 0.13
C ALA A 280 12.48 -8.70 0.75
N SER A 281 11.44 -9.49 1.02
CA SER A 281 11.61 -10.86 1.46
C SER A 281 12.14 -11.73 0.33
N GLY A 282 13.09 -12.60 0.63
CA GLY A 282 13.66 -13.55 -0.33
C GLY A 282 12.63 -14.57 -0.82
N ALA A 283 11.75 -15.02 0.07
CA ALA A 283 10.57 -15.83 -0.24
C ALA A 283 9.32 -15.15 0.33
N VAL A 284 8.17 -15.35 -0.30
CA VAL A 284 6.89 -14.75 0.13
C VAL A 284 5.92 -15.79 0.68
N HIS A 285 6.25 -17.04 0.63
CA HIS A 285 5.52 -18.15 1.24
C HIS A 285 6.47 -19.29 1.65
N GLY A 286 5.96 -20.16 2.46
CA GLY A 286 6.54 -21.43 2.86
C GLY A 286 5.41 -22.32 3.39
N PRO A 287 5.71 -23.52 3.92
CA PRO A 287 4.68 -24.39 4.45
C PRO A 287 3.75 -23.63 5.40
N ARG A 288 2.44 -23.62 5.08
CA ARG A 288 1.41 -23.02 5.94
C ARG A 288 1.57 -21.51 6.23
N ALA A 289 2.38 -20.79 5.47
CA ALA A 289 2.67 -19.39 5.73
C ALA A 289 2.79 -18.59 4.45
N VAL A 290 2.25 -17.36 4.43
CA VAL A 290 2.37 -16.42 3.32
C VAL A 290 2.53 -14.99 3.83
N LEU A 291 3.34 -14.20 3.12
CA LEU A 291 3.59 -12.79 3.40
C LEU A 291 2.86 -11.93 2.37
N ILE A 292 2.21 -10.86 2.83
CA ILE A 292 1.52 -9.88 1.97
C ILE A 292 1.89 -8.44 2.36
N GLY A 293 1.74 -7.53 1.41
CA GLY A 293 2.01 -6.11 1.64
C GLY A 293 3.45 -5.84 2.05
N ASP A 294 3.65 -4.92 3.00
CA ASP A 294 4.98 -4.51 3.46
C ASP A 294 5.77 -5.64 4.16
N ALA A 295 5.10 -6.68 4.65
CA ALA A 295 5.78 -7.87 5.18
C ALA A 295 6.50 -8.64 4.07
N ALA A 296 5.97 -8.65 2.85
CA ALA A 296 6.58 -9.26 1.67
C ALA A 296 7.51 -8.29 0.92
N LEU A 297 7.03 -7.07 0.63
CA LEU A 297 7.76 -6.07 -0.13
C LEU A 297 7.33 -4.65 0.24
N ARG A 298 8.21 -3.93 0.92
CA ARG A 298 8.10 -2.48 1.12
C ARG A 298 8.87 -1.74 0.04
N LEU A 299 8.22 -0.79 -0.60
CA LEU A 299 8.77 0.05 -1.67
C LEU A 299 9.00 1.49 -1.21
N HIS A 300 9.82 2.23 -1.95
CA HIS A 300 9.87 3.67 -1.85
C HIS A 300 8.50 4.29 -2.20
N PRO A 301 8.03 5.35 -1.50
CA PRO A 301 6.70 5.91 -1.71
C PRO A 301 6.50 6.63 -3.05
N VAL A 302 7.55 6.79 -3.87
CA VAL A 302 7.46 7.43 -5.19
C VAL A 302 6.35 6.75 -6.03
N ALA A 303 5.52 7.55 -6.66
CA ALA A 303 4.35 7.13 -7.42
C ALA A 303 3.28 6.35 -6.62
N GLY A 304 3.33 6.33 -5.27
CA GLY A 304 2.27 5.80 -4.41
C GLY A 304 1.92 4.32 -4.61
N GLN A 305 2.90 3.46 -5.00
CA GLN A 305 2.60 2.09 -5.43
C GLN A 305 2.50 1.04 -4.30
N GLY A 306 3.02 1.30 -3.10
CA GLY A 306 3.13 0.29 -2.04
C GLY A 306 1.79 -0.34 -1.65
N PHE A 307 0.81 0.46 -1.22
CA PHE A 307 -0.50 -0.04 -0.84
C PHE A 307 -1.30 -0.62 -2.01
N ASN A 308 -1.13 -0.06 -3.22
CA ASN A 308 -1.77 -0.59 -4.43
C ASN A 308 -1.26 -2.00 -4.79
N LEU A 309 0.04 -2.24 -4.60
CA LEU A 309 0.64 -3.56 -4.76
C LEU A 309 0.10 -4.53 -3.71
N ALA A 310 0.00 -4.08 -2.45
CA ALA A 310 -0.53 -4.88 -1.34
C ALA A 310 -2.01 -5.27 -1.53
N LEU A 311 -2.86 -4.38 -2.06
CA LEU A 311 -4.24 -4.73 -2.38
C LEU A 311 -4.34 -5.78 -3.50
N ARG A 312 -3.40 -5.77 -4.44
CA ARG A 312 -3.31 -6.85 -5.44
C ARG A 312 -2.82 -8.17 -4.82
N ASP A 313 -1.95 -8.11 -3.79
CA ASP A 313 -1.62 -9.31 -3.00
C ASP A 313 -2.88 -9.88 -2.33
N VAL A 314 -3.67 -9.03 -1.67
CA VAL A 314 -4.95 -9.40 -1.04
C VAL A 314 -5.89 -10.06 -2.04
N ALA A 315 -6.13 -9.41 -3.18
CA ALA A 315 -7.07 -9.90 -4.20
C ALA A 315 -6.61 -11.23 -4.80
N THR A 316 -5.30 -11.39 -5.05
CA THR A 316 -4.74 -12.62 -5.61
C THR A 316 -4.77 -13.76 -4.61
N LEU A 317 -4.40 -13.51 -3.34
CA LEU A 317 -4.43 -14.54 -2.30
C LEU A 317 -5.86 -15.01 -2.07
N ALA A 318 -6.82 -14.10 -1.96
CA ALA A 318 -8.21 -14.46 -1.79
C ALA A 318 -8.74 -15.32 -2.96
N GLU A 319 -8.41 -14.97 -4.22
CA GLU A 319 -8.82 -15.75 -5.40
C GLU A 319 -8.21 -17.14 -5.40
N VAL A 320 -6.92 -17.26 -5.09
CA VAL A 320 -6.24 -18.56 -5.03
C VAL A 320 -6.81 -19.47 -3.95
N LEU A 321 -7.18 -18.90 -2.79
CA LEU A 321 -7.80 -19.67 -1.71
C LEU A 321 -9.22 -20.12 -2.07
N VAL A 322 -10.00 -19.27 -2.75
CA VAL A 322 -11.32 -19.67 -3.29
C VAL A 322 -11.20 -20.82 -4.26
N ASP A 323 -10.31 -20.67 -5.26
CA ASP A 323 -10.09 -21.72 -6.26
C ASP A 323 -9.70 -23.04 -5.60
N ALA A 324 -8.88 -23.02 -4.53
CA ALA A 324 -8.48 -24.21 -3.80
C ALA A 324 -9.66 -24.84 -3.03
N ILE A 325 -10.51 -24.03 -2.40
CA ILE A 325 -11.72 -24.49 -1.69
C ILE A 325 -12.70 -25.15 -2.67
N GLU A 326 -12.93 -24.51 -3.81
CA GLU A 326 -13.85 -25.02 -4.86
C GLU A 326 -13.32 -26.33 -5.48
N ALA A 327 -12.00 -26.45 -5.68
CA ALA A 327 -11.41 -27.63 -6.30
C ALA A 327 -11.52 -28.89 -5.45
N VAL A 328 -11.44 -28.78 -4.12
CA VAL A 328 -11.51 -29.92 -3.19
C VAL A 328 -12.88 -30.07 -2.52
N GLY A 329 -13.79 -29.13 -2.77
CA GLY A 329 -15.15 -29.12 -2.16
C GLY A 329 -15.16 -28.86 -0.65
N GLY A 330 -14.10 -28.21 -0.10
CA GLY A 330 -14.01 -27.94 1.33
C GLY A 330 -12.78 -27.10 1.71
N THR A 331 -12.72 -26.73 3.00
CA THR A 331 -11.65 -25.88 3.57
C THR A 331 -10.50 -26.70 4.18
N ASP A 332 -10.42 -28.00 3.90
CA ASP A 332 -9.59 -28.94 4.67
C ASP A 332 -8.10 -28.59 4.61
N ASP A 333 -7.61 -28.03 3.50
CA ASP A 333 -6.21 -27.68 3.38
C ASP A 333 -5.92 -26.36 2.64
N VAL A 334 -6.50 -25.26 3.16
CA VAL A 334 -6.24 -23.89 2.65
C VAL A 334 -4.78 -23.45 2.82
N GLY A 335 -3.99 -24.13 3.64
CA GLY A 335 -2.57 -23.88 3.85
C GLY A 335 -1.65 -24.81 3.03
N ALA A 336 -2.18 -25.61 2.12
CA ALA A 336 -1.38 -26.48 1.23
C ALA A 336 -0.38 -25.66 0.40
N SER A 337 0.71 -26.31 -0.02
CA SER A 337 1.77 -25.64 -0.78
C SER A 337 1.30 -25.20 -2.17
N GLU A 338 0.47 -26.01 -2.85
CA GLU A 338 0.04 -25.72 -4.22
C GLU A 338 -0.65 -24.36 -4.38
N PRO A 339 -1.69 -23.99 -3.59
CA PRO A 339 -2.28 -22.65 -3.65
C PRO A 339 -1.26 -21.53 -3.36
N LEU A 340 -0.35 -21.74 -2.42
CA LEU A 340 0.65 -20.75 -2.05
C LEU A 340 1.71 -20.58 -3.15
N ASP A 341 2.12 -21.64 -3.83
CA ASP A 341 2.99 -21.63 -4.99
C ASP A 341 2.34 -20.85 -6.15
N ARG A 342 1.06 -21.09 -6.43
CA ARG A 342 0.28 -20.32 -7.42
C ARG A 342 0.22 -18.84 -7.09
N TYR A 343 -0.03 -18.49 -5.83
CA TYR A 343 0.00 -17.11 -5.36
C TYR A 343 1.37 -16.47 -5.62
N ALA A 344 2.45 -17.12 -5.20
CA ALA A 344 3.80 -16.59 -5.33
C ALA A 344 4.19 -16.39 -6.79
N ALA A 345 3.96 -17.39 -7.65
CA ALA A 345 4.23 -17.32 -9.07
C ALA A 345 3.45 -16.19 -9.76
N TRP A 346 2.16 -16.04 -9.43
CA TRP A 346 1.35 -14.96 -9.98
C TRP A 346 1.87 -13.57 -9.57
N ARG A 347 2.25 -13.42 -8.29
CA ARG A 347 2.67 -12.12 -7.77
C ARG A 347 4.11 -11.73 -8.12
N ALA A 348 4.97 -12.69 -8.46
CA ALA A 348 6.40 -12.45 -8.73
C ALA A 348 6.61 -11.41 -9.84
N ALA A 349 6.00 -11.62 -11.02
CA ALA A 349 6.14 -10.71 -12.16
C ALA A 349 5.60 -9.29 -11.90
N ASP A 350 4.53 -9.16 -11.08
CA ASP A 350 3.97 -7.85 -10.74
C ASP A 350 4.86 -7.11 -9.73
N ARG A 351 5.37 -7.81 -8.71
CA ARG A 351 6.30 -7.24 -7.73
C ARG A 351 7.60 -6.78 -8.37
N GLU A 352 8.17 -7.59 -9.27
CA GLU A 352 9.38 -7.24 -10.00
C GLU A 352 9.15 -6.01 -10.87
N ARG A 353 8.07 -5.97 -11.64
CA ARG A 353 7.72 -4.85 -12.53
C ARG A 353 7.56 -3.54 -11.76
N VAL A 354 6.81 -3.56 -10.64
CA VAL A 354 6.60 -2.36 -9.81
C VAL A 354 7.89 -1.94 -9.11
N SER A 355 8.69 -2.90 -8.62
CA SER A 355 9.98 -2.63 -7.98
C SER A 355 10.96 -1.99 -8.98
N THR A 356 11.08 -2.56 -10.18
CA THR A 356 11.93 -2.03 -11.27
C THR A 356 11.48 -0.65 -11.72
N PHE A 357 10.17 -0.44 -11.89
CA PHE A 357 9.60 0.87 -12.23
C PHE A 357 9.93 1.92 -11.18
N THR A 358 9.67 1.62 -9.91
CA THR A 358 9.91 2.56 -8.80
C THR A 358 11.40 2.88 -8.66
N HIS A 359 12.25 1.86 -8.73
CA HIS A 359 13.71 2.04 -8.65
C HIS A 359 14.25 2.81 -9.87
N GLY A 360 13.72 2.53 -11.07
CA GLY A 360 14.06 3.24 -12.28
C GLY A 360 13.73 4.73 -12.22
N LEU A 361 12.57 5.10 -11.66
CA LEU A 361 12.22 6.51 -11.44
C LEU A 361 13.20 7.22 -10.50
N ILE A 362 13.54 6.57 -9.38
CA ILE A 362 14.47 7.15 -8.40
C ILE A 362 15.84 7.40 -9.05
N ARG A 363 16.38 6.42 -9.79
CA ARG A 363 17.66 6.56 -10.48
C ARG A 363 17.62 7.62 -11.59
N LEU A 364 16.58 7.58 -12.44
CA LEU A 364 16.43 8.52 -13.55
C LEU A 364 16.45 9.98 -13.08
N PHE A 365 15.79 10.30 -11.96
CA PHE A 365 15.70 11.67 -11.45
C PHE A 365 16.66 11.98 -10.30
N GLY A 366 17.28 10.99 -9.68
CA GLY A 366 18.25 11.18 -8.59
C GLY A 366 19.70 11.38 -9.06
N GLU A 367 20.07 10.84 -10.22
CA GLU A 367 21.44 10.96 -10.74
C GLU A 367 21.65 12.31 -11.43
N SER A 368 22.76 12.98 -11.09
CA SER A 368 23.12 14.31 -11.62
C SER A 368 24.37 14.26 -12.51
N LEU A 369 24.30 13.52 -13.63
CA LEU A 369 25.39 13.55 -14.62
C LEU A 369 25.25 14.80 -15.55
N PRO A 370 26.37 15.37 -16.00
CA PRO A 370 26.36 16.47 -16.97
C PRO A 370 25.55 16.11 -18.22
N GLY A 371 24.64 16.99 -18.65
CA GLY A 371 23.76 16.77 -19.81
C GLY A 371 22.49 15.96 -19.56
N MET A 372 22.39 15.12 -18.51
CA MET A 372 21.20 14.33 -18.21
C MET A 372 19.96 15.17 -17.95
N GLY A 373 20.11 16.36 -17.36
CA GLY A 373 18.96 17.25 -17.12
C GLY A 373 18.27 17.73 -18.40
N LEU A 374 19.06 18.02 -19.45
CA LEU A 374 18.51 18.36 -20.78
C LEU A 374 17.83 17.12 -21.40
N GLY A 375 18.50 15.97 -21.34
CA GLY A 375 17.95 14.70 -21.83
C GLY A 375 16.63 14.32 -21.16
N ARG A 376 16.51 14.49 -19.82
CA ARG A 376 15.25 14.27 -19.08
C ARG A 376 14.15 15.23 -19.52
N GLY A 377 14.48 16.53 -19.73
CA GLY A 377 13.52 17.52 -20.22
C GLY A 377 12.97 17.15 -21.61
N ILE A 378 13.84 16.81 -22.55
CA ILE A 378 13.47 16.31 -23.89
C ILE A 378 12.67 15.02 -23.78
N GLY A 379 13.12 14.08 -22.93
CA GLY A 379 12.44 12.81 -22.69
C GLY A 379 11.02 12.98 -22.14
N LEU A 380 10.78 13.91 -21.21
CA LEU A 380 9.45 14.23 -20.72
C LEU A 380 8.55 14.82 -21.82
N VAL A 381 9.06 15.71 -22.67
CA VAL A 381 8.30 16.25 -23.81
C VAL A 381 8.00 15.16 -24.83
N ALA A 382 9.00 14.37 -25.21
CA ALA A 382 8.80 13.25 -26.13
C ALA A 382 7.77 12.26 -25.61
N PHE A 383 7.86 11.92 -24.31
CA PHE A 383 6.88 11.07 -23.65
C PHE A 383 5.46 11.66 -23.67
N ASP A 384 5.32 12.98 -23.41
CA ASP A 384 4.02 13.66 -23.44
C ASP A 384 3.38 13.66 -24.84
N LEU A 385 4.21 13.61 -25.89
CA LEU A 385 3.78 13.57 -27.29
C LEU A 385 3.53 12.15 -27.83
N LEU A 386 3.90 11.09 -27.09
CA LEU A 386 3.75 9.70 -27.53
C LEU A 386 2.56 9.01 -26.82
N PRO A 387 1.36 8.92 -27.46
CA PRO A 387 0.17 8.37 -26.84
C PRO A 387 0.36 6.92 -26.35
N GLY A 388 1.08 6.09 -27.09
CA GLY A 388 1.36 4.71 -26.71
C GLY A 388 2.17 4.58 -25.42
N ALA A 389 3.20 5.42 -25.23
CA ALA A 389 4.00 5.44 -24.01
C ALA A 389 3.18 5.94 -22.81
N LYS A 390 2.35 6.97 -22.99
CA LYS A 390 1.42 7.47 -21.96
C LYS A 390 0.40 6.40 -21.57
N ALA A 391 -0.20 5.71 -22.54
CA ALA A 391 -1.16 4.65 -22.27
C ALA A 391 -0.53 3.49 -21.49
N LEU A 392 0.71 3.09 -21.81
CA LEU A 392 1.43 2.06 -21.10
C LEU A 392 1.69 2.47 -19.63
N LEU A 393 2.20 3.69 -19.42
CA LEU A 393 2.44 4.23 -18.07
C LEU A 393 1.13 4.39 -17.29
N ALA A 394 0.07 4.88 -17.91
CA ALA A 394 -1.25 4.98 -17.30
C ALA A 394 -1.77 3.60 -16.84
N ARG A 395 -1.69 2.58 -17.68
CA ARG A 395 -2.06 1.20 -17.32
C ARG A 395 -1.23 0.67 -16.14
N GLN A 396 0.08 0.94 -16.14
CA GLN A 396 0.98 0.54 -15.06
C GLN A 396 0.63 1.24 -13.74
N THR A 397 0.48 2.56 -13.75
CA THR A 397 0.18 3.35 -12.55
C THR A 397 -1.23 3.13 -12.02
N MET A 398 -2.20 2.84 -12.90
CA MET A 398 -3.55 2.42 -12.53
C MET A 398 -3.64 1.00 -11.96
N GLY A 399 -2.54 0.23 -11.96
CA GLY A 399 -2.55 -1.15 -11.48
C GLY A 399 -3.30 -2.12 -12.40
N LYS A 400 -3.38 -1.80 -13.70
CA LYS A 400 -4.09 -2.58 -14.74
C LYS A 400 -3.14 -3.34 -15.68
N ALA A 401 -1.86 -3.43 -15.34
CA ALA A 401 -0.87 -4.16 -16.12
C ALA A 401 -0.75 -5.61 -15.66
N GLY A 402 -0.57 -6.55 -16.60
CA GLY A 402 -0.40 -7.96 -16.33
C GLY A 402 -1.71 -8.72 -16.06
N ARG A 403 -1.60 -9.90 -15.43
CA ARG A 403 -2.75 -10.71 -15.03
C ARG A 403 -3.46 -10.07 -13.83
N LEU A 404 -4.74 -9.77 -13.99
CA LEU A 404 -5.55 -9.14 -12.95
C LEU A 404 -6.41 -10.18 -12.23
N PRO A 405 -6.45 -10.16 -10.87
CA PRO A 405 -7.37 -11.00 -10.11
C PRO A 405 -8.83 -10.58 -10.32
N ARG A 406 -9.77 -11.49 -10.02
CA ARG A 406 -11.24 -11.28 -10.17
C ARG A 406 -11.68 -9.94 -9.56
N LEU A 407 -11.30 -9.65 -8.32
CA LEU A 407 -11.68 -8.40 -7.64
C LEU A 407 -11.18 -7.15 -8.37
N ALA A 408 -9.97 -7.18 -8.98
CA ALA A 408 -9.44 -6.04 -9.75
C ALA A 408 -10.13 -5.88 -11.12
N ARG A 409 -10.87 -6.88 -11.57
CA ARG A 409 -11.69 -6.89 -12.79
C ARG A 409 -13.16 -6.55 -12.53
N GLY A 410 -13.55 -6.31 -11.26
CA GLY A 410 -14.92 -6.06 -10.87
C GLY A 410 -15.79 -7.32 -10.76
N LEU A 411 -15.15 -8.49 -10.68
CA LEU A 411 -15.84 -9.77 -10.58
C LEU A 411 -15.87 -10.23 -9.10
N PRO A 412 -16.93 -10.96 -8.69
CA PRO A 412 -16.96 -11.57 -7.36
C PRO A 412 -15.88 -12.65 -7.23
N LEU A 413 -15.59 -13.07 -5.99
CA LEU A 413 -14.66 -14.18 -5.72
C LEU A 413 -15.33 -15.53 -5.98
N SER A 414 -16.59 -15.66 -5.64
CA SER A 414 -17.43 -16.85 -5.81
C SER A 414 -18.76 -16.47 -6.43
#